data_17eb4f9ab3d9cf54aff6464719caeed9
#
_entry.id   17eb4f9ab3d9cf54aff6464719caeed9
#
_cell.length_a   1.000
_cell.length_b   1.000
_cell.length_c   1.000
_cell.angle_alpha   90.00
_cell.angle_beta   90.00
_cell.angle_gamma   90.00
#
_symmetry.space_group_name_H-M   'P 1'
#
loop_
_entity.id
_entity.type
_entity.pdbx_description
1 polymer ?
#
loop_
_entity_poly.entity_id
_entity_poly.type
_entity_poly.pdbx_seq_one_letter_code
_entity_poly.pdbx_strand_id
1 'polypeptide(L)'
;MDLIQAAWMIRDLGQPVSALDIEEESVIAGGWDGLLKKWNGDGDLIWSTKCPDRIETILRVDEKVIVTSGLHISCVKDGEILWSNPLEGSADLLIFHAGQIIATSSVYDIEHGDFMESAVWQFSLDGELTNVERMDERPWFIDATSELILGLGRPKCGFLADGAHHELPTDSPVTCGLAENGEILFGHADGTISSSKGKEIHKEIRSIESLSSFQKGFVAALENGDLVAISTKSKELWKSEGSPITTQLVGFDDLHWCGRWSSLNGHVEVRDSLGELLASAKSSRPRVSDASQNRVGFGFEDGQVLVWERGLFNRRSKQEVSEQDSRKSALAAKLRSLRN
;
A
#
# COMPACT_ATOMS: atom_id res chain seq x y z
N MET A 1 -18.90 -6.66 -12.56
CA MET A 1 -19.52 -5.64 -11.64
C MET A 1 -18.88 -4.28 -11.87
N ASP A 2 -19.67 -3.22 -11.91
CA ASP A 2 -19.16 -1.85 -11.95
C ASP A 2 -18.64 -1.45 -10.56
N LEU A 3 -17.32 -1.37 -10.41
CA LEU A 3 -16.67 -1.06 -9.14
C LEU A 3 -17.00 0.35 -8.63
N ILE A 4 -17.13 1.34 -9.53
CA ILE A 4 -17.42 2.72 -9.11
C ILE A 4 -18.81 2.80 -8.48
N GLN A 5 -19.80 2.17 -9.10
CA GLN A 5 -21.16 2.09 -8.53
C GLN A 5 -21.19 1.23 -7.25
N ALA A 6 -20.25 0.29 -7.09
CA ALA A 6 -20.16 -0.53 -5.90
C ALA A 6 -19.44 0.16 -4.73
N ALA A 7 -18.82 1.32 -4.92
CA ALA A 7 -18.19 2.07 -3.86
C ALA A 7 -19.21 2.47 -2.79
N TRP A 8 -18.80 2.32 -1.52
CA TRP A 8 -19.57 2.79 -0.37
C TRP A 8 -19.37 4.29 -0.16
N MET A 9 -18.15 4.80 -0.35
CA MET A 9 -17.82 6.22 -0.21
C MET A 9 -17.03 6.69 -1.44
N ILE A 10 -17.39 7.87 -1.94
CA ILE A 10 -16.63 8.62 -2.92
C ILE A 10 -16.41 10.02 -2.35
N ARG A 11 -15.17 10.43 -2.17
CA ARG A 11 -14.78 11.75 -1.67
C ARG A 11 -13.70 12.35 -2.56
N ASP A 12 -13.58 13.67 -2.46
CA ASP A 12 -12.56 14.43 -3.17
C ASP A 12 -11.66 15.12 -2.15
N LEU A 13 -10.36 14.80 -2.22
CA LEU A 13 -9.34 15.48 -1.43
C LEU A 13 -9.12 16.91 -1.95
N GLY A 14 -9.34 17.15 -3.24
CA GLY A 14 -9.11 18.42 -3.91
C GLY A 14 -7.71 18.53 -4.56
N GLN A 15 -6.92 17.48 -4.52
CA GLN A 15 -5.57 17.38 -5.07
C GLN A 15 -5.16 15.92 -5.17
N PRO A 16 -4.08 15.56 -5.93
CA PRO A 16 -3.61 14.18 -6.00
C PRO A 16 -3.42 13.56 -4.62
N VAL A 17 -4.00 12.37 -4.41
CA VAL A 17 -3.86 11.61 -3.16
C VAL A 17 -2.49 10.96 -3.15
N SER A 18 -1.74 11.07 -2.06
CA SER A 18 -0.41 10.47 -1.89
C SER A 18 -0.32 9.49 -0.72
N ALA A 19 -1.21 9.63 0.26
CA ALA A 19 -1.29 8.74 1.41
C ALA A 19 -2.74 8.46 1.78
N LEU A 20 -3.02 7.27 2.28
CA LEU A 20 -4.35 6.82 2.67
C LEU A 20 -4.23 5.93 3.90
N ASP A 21 -5.19 6.05 4.80
CA ASP A 21 -5.31 5.22 5.99
C ASP A 21 -6.80 4.94 6.24
N ILE A 22 -7.15 3.66 6.27
CA ILE A 22 -8.54 3.16 6.30
C ILE A 22 -8.77 2.39 7.59
N GLU A 23 -9.70 2.87 8.39
CA GLU A 23 -10.27 2.13 9.52
C GLU A 23 -11.78 1.92 9.35
N GLU A 24 -12.37 1.11 10.23
CA GLU A 24 -13.82 0.86 10.21
C GLU A 24 -14.63 2.14 10.44
N GLU A 25 -14.15 3.01 11.33
CA GLU A 25 -14.89 4.19 11.79
C GLU A 25 -14.42 5.50 11.13
N SER A 26 -13.34 5.46 10.35
CA SER A 26 -12.83 6.68 9.70
C SER A 26 -11.87 6.40 8.54
N VAL A 27 -11.74 7.41 7.68
CA VAL A 27 -10.82 7.44 6.54
C VAL A 27 -9.99 8.70 6.66
N ILE A 28 -8.67 8.59 6.50
CA ILE A 28 -7.76 9.72 6.41
C ILE A 28 -7.07 9.67 5.04
N ALA A 29 -7.03 10.79 4.35
CA ALA A 29 -6.26 10.92 3.10
C ALA A 29 -5.35 12.13 3.16
N GLY A 30 -4.12 11.93 2.71
CA GLY A 30 -3.09 12.94 2.54
C GLY A 30 -2.79 13.22 1.07
N GLY A 31 -2.41 14.43 0.76
CA GLY A 31 -2.19 14.88 -0.61
C GLY A 31 -0.84 15.53 -0.87
N TRP A 32 -0.60 15.79 -2.13
CA TRP A 32 0.69 16.25 -2.65
C TRP A 32 1.12 17.63 -2.21
N ASP A 33 0.19 18.48 -1.82
CA ASP A 33 0.51 19.81 -1.29
C ASP A 33 0.39 19.90 0.24
N GLY A 34 0.27 18.73 0.93
CA GLY A 34 0.21 18.65 2.39
C GLY A 34 -1.21 18.71 2.97
N LEU A 35 -2.25 18.74 2.14
CA LEU A 35 -3.62 18.68 2.65
C LEU A 35 -3.89 17.30 3.26
N LEU A 36 -4.39 17.30 4.49
CA LEU A 36 -4.80 16.11 5.24
C LEU A 36 -6.26 16.26 5.63
N LYS A 37 -7.10 15.30 5.26
CA LYS A 37 -8.53 15.26 5.61
C LYS A 37 -8.89 13.97 6.32
N LYS A 38 -9.78 14.08 7.31
CA LYS A 38 -10.40 12.93 7.99
C LYS A 38 -11.91 12.96 7.81
N TRP A 39 -12.48 11.83 7.41
CA TRP A 39 -13.91 11.57 7.36
C TRP A 39 -14.28 10.50 8.38
N ASN A 40 -15.51 10.56 8.90
CA ASN A 40 -16.06 9.55 9.80
C ASN A 40 -16.51 8.28 9.05
N GLY A 41 -17.04 7.31 9.80
CA GLY A 41 -17.60 6.07 9.28
C GLY A 41 -18.77 6.25 8.31
N ASP A 42 -19.45 7.38 8.31
CA ASP A 42 -20.53 7.72 7.38
C ASP A 42 -20.04 8.55 6.18
N GLY A 43 -18.75 8.88 6.14
CA GLY A 43 -18.12 9.66 5.10
C GLY A 43 -18.27 11.17 5.27
N ASP A 44 -18.72 11.68 6.42
CA ASP A 44 -18.77 13.11 6.69
C ASP A 44 -17.40 13.63 7.09
N LEU A 45 -17.04 14.82 6.59
CA LEU A 45 -15.77 15.46 6.92
C LEU A 45 -15.75 15.83 8.41
N ILE A 46 -14.76 15.29 9.14
CA ILE A 46 -14.54 15.63 10.55
C ILE A 46 -13.65 16.86 10.65
N TRP A 47 -12.49 16.81 9.98
CA TRP A 47 -11.54 17.93 9.96
C TRP A 47 -10.68 17.92 8.70
N SER A 48 -10.02 19.06 8.46
CA SER A 48 -9.07 19.27 7.39
C SER A 48 -7.91 20.10 7.90
N THR A 49 -6.68 19.69 7.61
CA THR A 49 -5.44 20.33 8.08
C THR A 49 -4.47 20.45 6.93
N LYS A 50 -3.60 21.46 7.01
CA LYS A 50 -2.53 21.70 6.04
C LYS A 50 -1.18 21.45 6.72
N CYS A 51 -0.50 20.37 6.34
CA CYS A 51 0.88 20.08 6.74
C CYS A 51 1.87 20.81 5.82
N PRO A 52 3.18 20.87 6.18
CA PRO A 52 4.16 21.69 5.44
C PRO A 52 4.30 21.34 3.96
N ASP A 53 4.23 20.05 3.59
CA ASP A 53 4.47 19.58 2.23
C ASP A 53 3.73 18.27 1.98
N ARG A 54 3.98 17.59 0.86
CA ARG A 54 3.38 16.32 0.45
C ARG A 54 3.38 15.31 1.59
N ILE A 55 2.23 14.71 1.83
CA ILE A 55 2.06 13.62 2.79
C ILE A 55 2.52 12.30 2.13
N GLU A 56 3.53 11.65 2.71
CA GLU A 56 4.01 10.36 2.19
C GLU A 56 3.42 9.18 2.97
N THR A 57 3.37 9.29 4.29
CA THR A 57 2.89 8.20 5.15
C THR A 57 1.98 8.76 6.24
N ILE A 58 0.97 8.00 6.62
CA ILE A 58 0.05 8.29 7.72
C ILE A 58 0.18 7.15 8.74
N LEU A 59 0.32 7.50 10.01
CA LEU A 59 0.36 6.57 11.14
C LEU A 59 -0.57 7.05 12.23
N ARG A 60 -1.48 6.20 12.69
CA ARG A 60 -2.32 6.47 13.87
C ARG A 60 -1.68 5.92 15.12
N VAL A 61 -1.66 6.73 16.16
CA VAL A 61 -1.28 6.32 17.51
C VAL A 61 -2.29 6.94 18.47
N ASP A 62 -3.16 6.14 19.01
CA ASP A 62 -4.30 6.58 19.83
C ASP A 62 -5.17 7.61 19.08
N GLU A 63 -5.34 8.81 19.64
CA GLU A 63 -6.09 9.92 19.04
C GLU A 63 -5.21 10.82 18.13
N LYS A 64 -3.90 10.55 18.05
CA LYS A 64 -2.94 11.32 17.27
C LYS A 64 -2.76 10.71 15.88
N VAL A 65 -2.58 11.56 14.90
CA VAL A 65 -2.20 11.19 13.53
C VAL A 65 -0.82 11.75 13.26
N ILE A 66 0.13 10.87 13.06
CA ILE A 66 1.50 11.23 12.71
C ILE A 66 1.66 11.11 11.21
N VAL A 67 2.27 12.08 10.58
CA VAL A 67 2.52 12.05 9.13
C VAL A 67 3.94 12.44 8.80
N THR A 68 4.51 11.80 7.80
CA THR A 68 5.67 12.33 7.08
C THR A 68 5.19 13.30 6.01
N SER A 69 5.81 14.46 5.90
CA SER A 69 5.37 15.56 5.06
C SER A 69 6.57 16.30 4.44
N GLY A 70 6.99 15.84 3.25
CA GLY A 70 8.19 16.35 2.57
C GLY A 70 9.44 16.15 3.43
N LEU A 71 10.00 17.26 3.94
CA LEU A 71 11.17 17.25 4.84
C LEU A 71 10.79 17.30 6.33
N HIS A 72 9.56 16.96 6.68
CA HIS A 72 9.06 17.10 8.05
C HIS A 72 8.34 15.83 8.51
N ILE A 73 8.32 15.67 9.83
CA ILE A 73 7.37 14.81 10.52
C ILE A 73 6.44 15.69 11.35
N SER A 74 5.14 15.46 11.29
CA SER A 74 4.13 16.27 11.98
C SER A 74 3.13 15.41 12.73
N CYS A 75 2.67 15.88 13.87
CA CYS A 75 1.61 15.28 14.65
C CYS A 75 0.36 16.15 14.59
N VAL A 76 -0.77 15.54 14.24
CA VAL A 76 -2.08 16.18 14.15
C VAL A 76 -3.03 15.51 15.13
N LYS A 77 -3.80 16.31 15.87
CA LYS A 77 -4.91 15.84 16.69
C LYS A 77 -6.11 16.78 16.48
N ASP A 78 -7.27 16.21 16.22
CA ASP A 78 -8.53 16.92 16.00
C ASP A 78 -8.46 18.06 14.95
N GLY A 79 -7.57 17.87 13.94
CA GLY A 79 -7.34 18.83 12.88
C GLY A 79 -6.32 19.94 13.22
N GLU A 80 -5.71 19.92 14.39
CA GLU A 80 -4.68 20.86 14.79
C GLU A 80 -3.29 20.20 14.77
N ILE A 81 -2.28 20.91 14.23
CA ILE A 81 -0.89 20.45 14.29
C ILE A 81 -0.37 20.73 15.70
N LEU A 82 -0.10 19.67 16.46
CA LEU A 82 0.46 19.76 17.81
C LEU A 82 1.95 20.09 17.78
N TRP A 83 2.68 19.48 16.86
CA TRP A 83 4.09 19.72 16.63
C TRP A 83 4.49 19.33 15.19
N SER A 84 5.59 19.89 14.71
CA SER A 84 6.18 19.57 13.42
C SER A 84 7.69 19.75 13.51
N ASN A 85 8.44 18.71 13.17
CA ASN A 85 9.89 18.68 13.26
C ASN A 85 10.51 18.50 11.86
N PRO A 86 11.57 19.25 11.52
CA PRO A 86 12.29 19.03 10.28
C PRO A 86 13.13 17.75 10.38
N LEU A 87 13.28 17.07 9.24
CA LEU A 87 14.17 15.95 9.03
C LEU A 87 15.26 16.33 8.02
N GLU A 88 16.37 15.61 8.02
CA GLU A 88 17.40 15.71 6.98
C GLU A 88 17.00 14.85 5.79
N GLY A 89 16.72 15.45 4.64
CA GLY A 89 16.24 14.75 3.45
C GLY A 89 14.73 14.47 3.45
N SER A 90 14.27 13.77 2.41
CA SER A 90 12.86 13.41 2.27
C SER A 90 12.44 12.39 3.32
N ALA A 91 11.34 12.67 4.00
CA ALA A 91 10.74 11.73 4.94
C ALA A 91 10.13 10.54 4.19
N ASP A 92 10.51 9.33 4.55
CA ASP A 92 10.14 8.12 3.81
C ASP A 92 9.14 7.25 4.61
N LEU A 93 9.67 6.42 5.52
CA LEU A 93 8.91 5.41 6.24
C LEU A 93 8.57 5.89 7.65
N LEU A 94 7.49 5.34 8.23
CA LEU A 94 6.99 5.74 9.54
C LEU A 94 6.34 4.55 10.24
N ILE A 95 6.71 4.31 11.50
CA ILE A 95 6.11 3.28 12.34
C ILE A 95 6.12 3.68 13.82
N PHE A 96 5.25 3.08 14.63
CA PHE A 96 5.27 3.19 16.07
C PHE A 96 5.81 1.91 16.69
N HIS A 97 6.87 2.02 17.49
CA HIS A 97 7.50 0.87 18.13
C HIS A 97 8.04 1.24 19.52
N ALA A 98 7.86 0.34 20.48
CA ALA A 98 8.37 0.49 21.87
C ALA A 98 8.06 1.85 22.52
N GLY A 99 6.87 2.42 22.23
CA GLY A 99 6.44 3.71 22.79
C GLY A 99 7.01 4.94 22.07
N GLN A 100 7.72 4.75 20.96
CA GLN A 100 8.33 5.81 20.17
C GLN A 100 7.82 5.81 18.71
N ILE A 101 7.83 6.98 18.12
CA ILE A 101 7.62 7.17 16.69
C ILE A 101 8.99 7.02 16.03
N ILE A 102 9.08 6.11 15.05
CA ILE A 102 10.28 5.89 14.27
C ILE A 102 9.99 6.33 12.84
N ALA A 103 10.80 7.25 12.33
CA ALA A 103 10.72 7.73 10.95
C ALA A 103 12.07 7.53 10.26
N THR A 104 12.05 7.32 8.95
CA THR A 104 13.26 7.35 8.12
C THR A 104 13.25 8.56 7.21
N SER A 105 14.42 9.06 6.86
CA SER A 105 14.59 10.05 5.83
C SER A 105 15.81 9.75 4.96
N SER A 106 15.81 10.25 3.71
CA SER A 106 16.88 9.98 2.77
C SER A 106 17.20 11.22 1.94
N VAL A 107 18.49 11.41 1.65
CA VAL A 107 19.00 12.49 0.82
C VAL A 107 19.36 11.94 -0.56
N TYR A 108 18.67 12.42 -1.59
CA TYR A 108 18.96 12.06 -2.98
C TYR A 108 20.02 13.00 -3.54
N ASP A 109 21.11 12.43 -4.04
CA ASP A 109 22.17 13.19 -4.71
C ASP A 109 21.95 13.15 -6.23
N ILE A 110 21.68 14.33 -6.80
CA ILE A 110 21.44 14.50 -8.24
C ILE A 110 22.68 14.17 -9.07
N GLU A 111 23.89 14.46 -8.55
CA GLU A 111 25.14 14.24 -9.28
C GLU A 111 25.46 12.75 -9.40
N HIS A 112 25.14 11.97 -8.38
CA HIS A 112 25.36 10.52 -8.34
C HIS A 112 24.14 9.75 -8.84
N GLY A 113 22.96 10.37 -8.90
CA GLY A 113 21.72 9.73 -9.33
C GLY A 113 21.22 8.65 -8.35
N ASP A 114 21.60 8.73 -7.08
CA ASP A 114 21.25 7.74 -6.04
C ASP A 114 21.08 8.44 -4.67
N PHE A 115 20.56 7.68 -3.69
CA PHE A 115 20.50 8.12 -2.30
C PHE A 115 21.85 7.87 -1.61
N MET A 116 22.44 8.93 -1.06
CA MET A 116 23.78 8.89 -0.49
C MET A 116 23.80 8.84 1.03
N GLU A 117 22.76 9.35 1.66
CA GLU A 117 22.63 9.38 3.11
C GLU A 117 21.20 9.14 3.52
N SER A 118 21.03 8.41 4.61
CA SER A 118 19.73 8.18 5.23
C SER A 118 19.83 8.29 6.74
N ALA A 119 18.73 8.54 7.40
CA ALA A 119 18.67 8.59 8.84
C ALA A 119 17.42 7.91 9.39
N VAL A 120 17.58 7.28 10.55
CA VAL A 120 16.49 6.73 11.38
C VAL A 120 16.32 7.65 12.57
N TRP A 121 15.15 8.25 12.67
CA TRP A 121 14.77 9.22 13.70
C TRP A 121 13.83 8.58 14.70
N GLN A 122 14.05 8.84 15.98
CA GLN A 122 13.17 8.38 17.05
C GLN A 122 12.63 9.58 17.83
N PHE A 123 11.31 9.66 17.93
CA PHE A 123 10.63 10.74 18.63
C PHE A 123 9.71 10.18 19.71
N SER A 124 9.54 10.94 20.79
CA SER A 124 8.44 10.72 21.73
C SER A 124 7.11 11.09 21.06
N LEU A 125 5.99 10.67 21.66
CA LEU A 125 4.65 11.08 21.21
C LEU A 125 4.38 12.60 21.33
N ASP A 126 5.21 13.31 22.08
CA ASP A 126 5.13 14.77 22.24
C ASP A 126 6.08 15.51 21.31
N GLY A 127 6.75 14.79 20.40
CA GLY A 127 7.61 15.35 19.37
C GLY A 127 9.04 15.63 19.81
N GLU A 128 9.46 15.17 20.98
CA GLU A 128 10.86 15.32 21.42
C GLU A 128 11.73 14.31 20.66
N LEU A 129 12.80 14.78 20.01
CA LEU A 129 13.80 13.92 19.37
C LEU A 129 14.58 13.17 20.46
N THR A 130 14.51 11.85 20.47
CA THR A 130 15.18 11.00 21.46
C THR A 130 16.46 10.37 20.91
N ASN A 131 16.49 10.05 19.61
CA ASN A 131 17.68 9.50 18.96
C ASN A 131 17.66 9.79 17.44
N VAL A 132 18.85 9.78 16.83
CA VAL A 132 19.03 9.78 15.38
C VAL A 132 20.25 8.93 15.02
N GLU A 133 20.04 7.98 14.12
CA GLU A 133 21.12 7.15 13.55
C GLU A 133 21.22 7.42 12.06
N ARG A 134 22.43 7.69 11.57
CA ARG A 134 22.71 7.91 10.15
C ARG A 134 23.37 6.69 9.55
N MET A 135 23.03 6.43 8.28
CA MET A 135 23.55 5.31 7.51
C MET A 135 23.69 5.70 6.02
N ASP A 136 24.49 4.95 5.30
CA ASP A 136 24.69 5.16 3.86
C ASP A 136 23.55 4.48 3.06
N GLU A 137 22.94 3.42 3.59
CA GLU A 137 21.87 2.68 2.96
C GLU A 137 20.51 3.37 3.12
N ARG A 138 19.72 3.42 2.05
CA ARG A 138 18.31 3.79 2.16
C ARG A 138 17.46 2.62 2.62
N PRO A 139 16.68 2.75 3.71
CA PRO A 139 15.61 1.82 4.04
C PRO A 139 14.45 1.91 3.03
N TRP A 140 14.03 0.78 2.49
CA TRP A 140 12.88 0.65 1.58
C TRP A 140 11.70 -0.07 2.22
N PHE A 141 11.91 -0.65 3.38
CA PHE A 141 10.90 -1.35 4.15
C PHE A 141 11.15 -1.15 5.63
N ILE A 142 10.08 -1.02 6.41
CA ILE A 142 10.08 -0.98 7.86
C ILE A 142 8.98 -1.87 8.42
N ASP A 143 9.31 -2.64 9.46
CA ASP A 143 8.36 -3.40 10.26
C ASP A 143 8.79 -3.40 11.73
N ALA A 144 7.83 -3.55 12.63
CA ALA A 144 8.08 -3.58 14.07
C ALA A 144 7.13 -4.53 14.81
N THR A 145 6.70 -5.60 14.15
CA THR A 145 5.79 -6.60 14.73
C THR A 145 6.44 -7.35 15.91
N SER A 146 7.72 -7.65 15.82
CA SER A 146 8.48 -8.33 16.90
C SER A 146 9.69 -7.50 17.36
N GLU A 147 10.46 -7.03 16.44
CA GLU A 147 11.64 -6.19 16.58
C GLU A 147 11.64 -5.16 15.46
N LEU A 148 12.43 -4.10 15.57
CA LEU A 148 12.54 -3.11 14.50
C LEU A 148 13.37 -3.69 13.36
N ILE A 149 12.70 -3.90 12.20
CA ILE A 149 13.32 -4.40 10.96
C ILE A 149 13.34 -3.28 9.91
N LEU A 150 14.49 -3.08 9.30
CA LEU A 150 14.67 -2.18 8.16
C LEU A 150 15.25 -2.96 6.97
N GLY A 151 14.52 -3.06 5.87
CA GLY A 151 15.04 -3.63 4.61
C GLY A 151 15.85 -2.60 3.83
N LEU A 152 17.09 -2.92 3.48
CA LEU A 152 18.09 -1.96 3.03
C LEU A 152 18.31 -1.97 1.51
N GLY A 153 18.53 -0.77 0.96
CA GLY A 153 19.08 -0.57 -0.37
C GLY A 153 20.59 -0.69 -0.43
N ARG A 154 21.20 -0.12 -1.47
CA ARG A 154 22.66 -0.01 -1.60
C ARG A 154 23.25 0.96 -0.58
N PRO A 155 24.56 0.87 -0.27
CA PRO A 155 25.55 -0.05 -0.85
C PRO A 155 25.57 -1.46 -0.25
N LYS A 156 25.18 -1.65 1.03
CA LYS A 156 25.40 -2.90 1.75
C LYS A 156 24.31 -3.94 1.52
N CYS A 157 23.07 -3.48 1.20
CA CYS A 157 21.89 -4.34 1.07
C CYS A 157 21.57 -5.14 2.37
N GLY A 158 20.73 -6.17 2.29
CA GLY A 158 20.34 -6.94 3.46
C GLY A 158 19.27 -6.26 4.31
N PHE A 159 19.29 -6.47 5.63
CA PHE A 159 18.37 -5.81 6.56
C PHE A 159 19.04 -5.54 7.92
N LEU A 160 18.50 -4.57 8.66
CA LEU A 160 18.80 -4.38 10.07
C LEU A 160 17.69 -5.00 10.91
N ALA A 161 18.08 -5.67 12.01
CA ALA A 161 17.21 -6.12 13.08
C ALA A 161 17.74 -5.55 14.39
N ASP A 162 16.98 -4.70 15.06
CA ASP A 162 17.43 -3.95 16.26
C ASP A 162 18.83 -3.33 16.10
N GLY A 163 19.12 -2.75 14.94
CA GLY A 163 20.40 -2.13 14.61
C GLY A 163 21.52 -3.10 14.18
N ALA A 164 21.34 -4.40 14.29
CA ALA A 164 22.31 -5.39 13.80
C ALA A 164 22.08 -5.70 12.30
N HIS A 165 23.13 -5.65 11.50
CA HIS A 165 23.04 -5.96 10.07
C HIS A 165 23.04 -7.48 9.82
N HIS A 166 22.13 -7.91 8.94
CA HIS A 166 21.99 -9.29 8.49
C HIS A 166 22.02 -9.35 6.96
N GLU A 167 22.79 -10.31 6.44
CA GLU A 167 22.85 -10.60 5.02
C GLU A 167 21.62 -11.40 4.56
N LEU A 168 21.22 -11.21 3.31
CA LEU A 168 20.18 -11.96 2.63
C LEU A 168 20.79 -12.85 1.53
N PRO A 169 20.07 -13.83 0.95
CA PRO A 169 20.59 -14.74 -0.07
C PRO A 169 21.07 -14.07 -1.36
N THR A 170 20.82 -12.78 -1.53
CA THR A 170 21.27 -11.97 -2.66
C THR A 170 21.85 -10.64 -2.19
N ASP A 171 22.84 -10.11 -2.90
CA ASP A 171 23.41 -8.78 -2.69
C ASP A 171 22.60 -7.68 -3.41
N SER A 172 21.40 -8.01 -3.88
CA SER A 172 20.51 -7.06 -4.53
C SER A 172 19.72 -6.22 -3.50
N PRO A 173 19.49 -4.93 -3.78
CA PRO A 173 18.69 -4.07 -2.90
C PRO A 173 17.33 -4.66 -2.56
N VAL A 174 16.91 -4.51 -1.31
CA VAL A 174 15.51 -4.67 -0.93
C VAL A 174 14.72 -3.54 -1.60
N THR A 175 13.57 -3.87 -2.18
CA THR A 175 12.65 -2.93 -2.81
C THR A 175 11.33 -2.80 -2.05
N CYS A 176 10.94 -3.88 -1.35
CA CYS A 176 9.74 -3.96 -0.54
C CYS A 176 9.85 -5.09 0.48
N GLY A 177 8.89 -5.16 1.40
CA GLY A 177 8.79 -6.25 2.36
C GLY A 177 7.35 -6.56 2.73
N LEU A 178 7.16 -7.70 3.38
CA LEU A 178 5.89 -8.19 3.88
C LEU A 178 6.11 -8.95 5.19
N ALA A 179 5.50 -8.47 6.28
CA ALA A 179 5.46 -9.21 7.54
C ALA A 179 4.33 -10.24 7.50
N GLU A 180 4.65 -11.51 7.67
CA GLU A 180 3.67 -12.59 7.64
C GLU A 180 4.07 -13.72 8.58
N ASN A 181 3.13 -14.13 9.47
CA ASN A 181 3.30 -15.29 10.36
C ASN A 181 4.60 -15.27 11.20
N GLY A 182 5.06 -14.10 11.62
CA GLY A 182 6.30 -13.93 12.42
C GLY A 182 7.58 -14.09 11.58
N GLU A 183 7.48 -13.97 10.28
CA GLU A 183 8.59 -13.94 9.33
C GLU A 183 8.45 -12.72 8.41
N ILE A 184 9.56 -12.10 8.03
CA ILE A 184 9.58 -11.05 7.03
C ILE A 184 10.00 -11.63 5.70
N LEU A 185 9.22 -11.36 4.66
CA LEU A 185 9.60 -11.58 3.27
C LEU A 185 10.11 -10.28 2.68
N PHE A 186 11.20 -10.33 1.94
CA PHE A 186 11.79 -9.21 1.22
C PHE A 186 11.73 -9.45 -0.29
N GLY A 187 11.22 -8.46 -1.03
CA GLY A 187 11.36 -8.39 -2.49
C GLY A 187 12.62 -7.64 -2.86
N HIS A 188 13.27 -8.05 -3.94
CA HIS A 188 14.55 -7.49 -4.38
C HIS A 188 14.51 -6.99 -5.82
N ALA A 189 15.41 -6.05 -6.13
CA ALA A 189 15.54 -5.47 -7.47
C ALA A 189 15.97 -6.49 -8.55
N ASP A 190 16.61 -7.59 -8.16
CA ASP A 190 16.99 -8.67 -9.08
C ASP A 190 15.91 -9.75 -9.26
N GLY A 191 14.71 -9.53 -8.69
CA GLY A 191 13.57 -10.44 -8.75
C GLY A 191 13.59 -11.56 -7.71
N THR A 192 14.56 -11.61 -6.81
CA THR A 192 14.57 -12.55 -5.68
C THR A 192 13.48 -12.17 -4.67
N ILE A 193 12.82 -13.16 -4.11
CA ILE A 193 12.02 -13.03 -2.89
C ILE A 193 12.72 -13.89 -1.84
N SER A 194 13.14 -13.27 -0.74
CA SER A 194 13.86 -13.92 0.34
C SER A 194 13.15 -13.75 1.68
N SER A 195 13.53 -14.50 2.70
CA SER A 195 13.01 -14.34 4.04
C SER A 195 14.08 -13.86 5.01
N SER A 196 13.64 -13.23 6.12
CA SER A 196 14.52 -12.81 7.23
C SER A 196 15.31 -13.95 7.87
N LYS A 197 14.94 -15.22 7.60
CA LYS A 197 15.70 -16.41 8.00
C LYS A 197 16.82 -16.78 7.03
N GLY A 198 17.13 -15.91 6.05
CA GLY A 198 18.20 -16.13 5.07
C GLY A 198 17.90 -17.17 4.00
N LYS A 199 16.62 -17.42 3.70
CA LYS A 199 16.19 -18.39 2.69
C LYS A 199 15.67 -17.69 1.43
N GLU A 200 16.10 -18.12 0.25
CA GLU A 200 15.43 -17.78 -1.01
C GLU A 200 14.08 -18.53 -1.09
N ILE A 201 13.00 -17.77 -1.27
CA ILE A 201 11.64 -18.31 -1.34
C ILE A 201 11.21 -18.50 -2.78
N HIS A 202 11.52 -17.53 -3.65
CA HIS A 202 11.15 -17.53 -5.06
C HIS A 202 12.08 -16.60 -5.86
N LYS A 203 12.13 -16.81 -7.18
CA LYS A 203 12.93 -15.97 -8.08
C LYS A 203 12.15 -15.67 -9.35
N GLU A 204 12.00 -14.39 -9.66
CA GLU A 204 11.49 -13.85 -10.91
C GLU A 204 12.61 -13.20 -11.74
N ILE A 205 12.32 -12.90 -13.01
CA ILE A 205 13.32 -12.26 -13.92
C ILE A 205 13.31 -10.72 -13.72
N ARG A 206 12.24 -10.17 -13.17
CA ARG A 206 12.00 -8.73 -13.01
C ARG A 206 12.02 -8.34 -11.55
N SER A 207 12.36 -7.07 -11.29
CA SER A 207 12.30 -6.48 -9.96
C SER A 207 10.94 -6.73 -9.29
N ILE A 208 10.98 -7.01 -8.00
CA ILE A 208 9.78 -7.09 -7.15
C ILE A 208 9.46 -5.68 -6.67
N GLU A 209 8.30 -5.16 -7.01
CA GLU A 209 7.89 -3.80 -6.64
C GLU A 209 7.08 -3.73 -5.34
N SER A 210 6.27 -4.77 -5.10
CA SER A 210 5.50 -4.88 -3.86
C SER A 210 5.07 -6.31 -3.58
N LEU A 211 4.77 -6.60 -2.31
CA LEU A 211 4.27 -7.88 -1.82
C LEU A 211 2.97 -7.66 -1.04
N SER A 212 2.00 -8.55 -1.18
CA SER A 212 0.78 -8.55 -0.37
C SER A 212 0.37 -9.98 0.01
N SER A 213 -0.05 -10.17 1.26
CA SER A 213 -0.36 -11.47 1.82
C SER A 213 -1.81 -11.88 1.54
N PHE A 214 -2.07 -13.16 1.30
CA PHE A 214 -3.39 -13.78 1.30
C PHE A 214 -3.32 -15.17 1.94
N GLN A 215 -4.48 -15.79 2.26
CA GLN A 215 -4.53 -17.03 3.06
C GLN A 215 -3.64 -18.17 2.55
N LYS A 216 -3.41 -18.27 1.24
CA LYS A 216 -2.63 -19.36 0.63
C LYS A 216 -1.15 -19.02 0.42
N GLY A 217 -0.73 -17.79 0.71
CA GLY A 217 0.62 -17.30 0.48
C GLY A 217 0.66 -15.79 0.24
N PHE A 218 1.32 -15.34 -0.80
CA PHE A 218 1.46 -13.92 -1.12
C PHE A 218 1.39 -13.66 -2.64
N VAL A 219 1.10 -12.42 -3.00
CA VAL A 219 1.13 -11.92 -4.38
C VAL A 219 2.28 -10.95 -4.51
N ALA A 220 3.16 -11.18 -5.48
CA ALA A 220 4.22 -10.28 -5.88
C ALA A 220 3.78 -9.46 -7.12
N ALA A 221 3.95 -8.14 -7.06
CA ALA A 221 3.87 -7.29 -8.23
C ALA A 221 5.26 -7.06 -8.80
N LEU A 222 5.41 -7.21 -10.11
CA LEU A 222 6.68 -7.08 -10.81
C LEU A 222 6.75 -5.73 -11.57
N GLU A 223 7.96 -5.24 -11.79
CA GLU A 223 8.26 -4.00 -12.53
C GLU A 223 7.52 -3.90 -13.88
N ASN A 224 7.37 -5.01 -14.60
CA ASN A 224 6.70 -5.05 -15.90
C ASN A 224 5.16 -5.06 -15.81
N GLY A 225 4.60 -5.08 -14.60
CA GLY A 225 3.16 -5.11 -14.35
C GLY A 225 2.56 -6.51 -14.18
N ASP A 226 3.38 -7.56 -14.19
CA ASP A 226 2.90 -8.90 -13.88
C ASP A 226 2.57 -9.02 -12.38
N LEU A 227 1.53 -9.79 -12.09
CA LEU A 227 1.21 -10.29 -10.75
C LEU A 227 1.51 -11.78 -10.70
N VAL A 228 2.22 -12.22 -9.67
CA VAL A 228 2.54 -13.63 -9.46
C VAL A 228 2.11 -14.02 -8.04
N ALA A 229 1.15 -14.93 -7.92
CA ALA A 229 0.75 -15.47 -6.62
C ALA A 229 1.57 -16.72 -6.30
N ILE A 230 2.15 -16.74 -5.12
CA ILE A 230 3.07 -17.77 -4.66
C ILE A 230 2.53 -18.35 -3.35
N SER A 231 2.45 -19.67 -3.29
CA SER A 231 1.96 -20.38 -2.10
C SER A 231 2.98 -20.35 -0.96
N THR A 232 2.53 -20.62 0.26
CA THR A 232 3.38 -20.85 1.44
C THR A 232 4.44 -21.95 1.25
N LYS A 233 4.30 -22.79 0.20
CA LYS A 233 5.26 -23.84 -0.18
C LYS A 233 6.15 -23.42 -1.36
N SER A 234 6.25 -22.11 -1.63
CA SER A 234 7.05 -21.54 -2.71
C SER A 234 6.68 -22.05 -4.12
N LYS A 235 5.39 -22.37 -4.36
CA LYS A 235 4.89 -22.75 -5.67
C LYS A 235 4.06 -21.64 -6.25
N GLU A 236 4.25 -21.32 -7.52
CA GLU A 236 3.35 -20.44 -8.28
C GLU A 236 1.94 -21.03 -8.30
N LEU A 237 0.96 -20.23 -7.96
CA LEU A 237 -0.47 -20.56 -7.96
C LEU A 237 -1.13 -20.03 -9.22
N TRP A 238 -0.88 -18.79 -9.57
CA TRP A 238 -1.34 -18.13 -10.78
C TRP A 238 -0.44 -16.96 -11.13
N LYS A 239 -0.49 -16.57 -12.41
CA LYS A 239 0.17 -15.38 -12.94
C LYS A 239 -0.82 -14.58 -13.78
N SER A 240 -0.72 -13.25 -13.73
CA SER A 240 -1.53 -12.33 -14.55
C SER A 240 -0.65 -11.23 -15.10
N GLU A 241 -0.60 -11.13 -16.41
CA GLU A 241 0.09 -10.05 -17.12
C GLU A 241 -0.77 -8.78 -17.16
N GLY A 242 -0.15 -7.62 -17.28
CA GLY A 242 -0.86 -6.35 -17.41
C GLY A 242 0.04 -5.13 -17.47
N SER A 243 -0.58 -3.94 -17.46
CA SER A 243 0.16 -2.68 -17.32
C SER A 243 0.77 -2.54 -15.93
N PRO A 244 1.78 -1.67 -15.75
CA PRO A 244 2.45 -1.44 -14.48
C PRO A 244 1.48 -1.24 -13.33
N ILE A 245 1.80 -1.86 -12.20
CA ILE A 245 1.04 -1.78 -10.96
C ILE A 245 1.53 -0.58 -10.18
N THR A 246 0.62 0.26 -9.72
CA THR A 246 0.93 1.45 -8.94
C THR A 246 0.73 1.23 -7.46
N THR A 247 -0.17 0.35 -7.09
CA THR A 247 -0.46 -0.06 -5.72
C THR A 247 -1.21 -1.37 -5.70
N GLN A 248 -1.05 -2.18 -4.65
CA GLN A 248 -1.78 -3.42 -4.46
C GLN A 248 -1.95 -3.74 -2.97
N LEU A 249 -3.00 -4.48 -2.66
CA LEU A 249 -3.22 -5.07 -1.34
C LEU A 249 -4.17 -6.28 -1.42
N VAL A 250 -4.24 -7.05 -0.35
CA VAL A 250 -5.31 -8.02 -0.14
C VAL A 250 -6.27 -7.45 0.90
N GLY A 251 -7.54 -7.31 0.52
CA GLY A 251 -8.61 -6.79 1.36
C GLY A 251 -9.54 -7.88 1.89
N PHE A 252 -10.76 -7.46 2.23
CA PHE A 252 -11.79 -8.36 2.75
C PHE A 252 -12.06 -9.55 1.82
N ASP A 253 -12.47 -10.67 2.42
CA ASP A 253 -12.76 -11.95 1.72
C ASP A 253 -11.56 -12.52 0.94
N ASP A 254 -10.33 -12.17 1.35
CA ASP A 254 -9.08 -12.61 0.71
C ASP A 254 -9.01 -12.21 -0.78
N LEU A 255 -9.67 -11.10 -1.14
CA LEU A 255 -9.67 -10.57 -2.49
C LEU A 255 -8.42 -9.71 -2.72
N HIS A 256 -7.74 -9.96 -3.82
CA HIS A 256 -6.62 -9.14 -4.26
C HIS A 256 -7.11 -7.92 -5.06
N TRP A 257 -6.71 -6.75 -4.63
CA TRP A 257 -7.02 -5.46 -5.24
C TRP A 257 -5.75 -4.84 -5.78
N CYS A 258 -5.76 -4.35 -7.01
CA CYS A 258 -4.62 -3.63 -7.55
C CYS A 258 -5.03 -2.43 -8.40
N GLY A 259 -4.23 -1.38 -8.32
CA GLY A 259 -4.26 -0.23 -9.20
C GLY A 259 -3.23 -0.40 -10.30
N ARG A 260 -3.62 -0.17 -11.56
CA ARG A 260 -2.75 -0.23 -12.74
C ARG A 260 -2.75 1.07 -13.49
N TRP A 261 -1.64 1.37 -14.17
CA TRP A 261 -1.49 2.56 -14.98
C TRP A 261 -0.85 2.26 -16.34
N SER A 262 -1.51 2.66 -17.41
CA SER A 262 -0.97 2.59 -18.78
C SER A 262 -1.07 3.95 -19.44
N SER A 263 0.01 4.73 -19.37
CA SER A 263 0.20 6.02 -20.04
C SER A 263 -0.94 7.05 -19.90
N LEU A 264 -2.18 6.69 -20.09
CA LEU A 264 -3.36 7.57 -20.06
C LEU A 264 -4.56 6.96 -19.32
N ASN A 265 -4.51 5.67 -18.98
CA ASN A 265 -5.65 4.96 -18.42
C ASN A 265 -5.27 4.29 -17.10
N GLY A 266 -5.93 4.70 -16.02
CA GLY A 266 -5.92 4.00 -14.75
C GLY A 266 -7.00 2.92 -14.71
N HIS A 267 -6.72 1.86 -13.99
CA HIS A 267 -7.68 0.78 -13.71
C HIS A 267 -7.52 0.33 -12.26
N VAL A 268 -8.65 0.00 -11.65
CA VAL A 268 -8.67 -0.80 -10.43
C VAL A 268 -9.22 -2.17 -10.79
N GLU A 269 -8.55 -3.23 -10.38
CA GLU A 269 -8.92 -4.62 -10.59
C GLU A 269 -9.10 -5.33 -9.26
N VAL A 270 -10.07 -6.25 -9.20
CA VAL A 270 -10.33 -7.13 -8.07
C VAL A 270 -10.29 -8.56 -8.55
N ARG A 271 -9.44 -9.39 -7.93
CA ARG A 271 -9.27 -10.79 -8.26
C ARG A 271 -9.55 -11.66 -7.05
N ASP A 272 -10.00 -12.89 -7.29
CA ASP A 272 -10.14 -13.90 -6.26
C ASP A 272 -8.81 -14.63 -5.97
N SER A 273 -8.84 -15.55 -5.03
CA SER A 273 -7.68 -16.36 -4.64
C SER A 273 -7.16 -17.32 -5.72
N LEU A 274 -7.88 -17.45 -6.85
CA LEU A 274 -7.48 -18.23 -8.03
C LEU A 274 -6.92 -17.34 -9.15
N GLY A 275 -6.89 -16.01 -8.94
CA GLY A 275 -6.44 -15.03 -9.92
C GLY A 275 -7.51 -14.61 -10.94
N GLU A 276 -8.75 -15.12 -10.80
CA GLU A 276 -9.84 -14.74 -11.70
C GLU A 276 -10.29 -13.31 -11.47
N LEU A 277 -10.44 -12.55 -12.55
CA LEU A 277 -10.89 -11.16 -12.49
C LEU A 277 -12.39 -11.10 -12.16
N LEU A 278 -12.74 -10.65 -10.97
CA LEU A 278 -14.12 -10.51 -10.50
C LEU A 278 -14.75 -9.19 -10.91
N ALA A 279 -13.98 -8.11 -10.86
CA ALA A 279 -14.45 -6.77 -11.17
C ALA A 279 -13.30 -5.86 -11.60
N SER A 280 -13.62 -4.85 -12.41
CA SER A 280 -12.67 -3.80 -12.78
C SER A 280 -13.39 -2.49 -13.04
N ALA A 281 -12.67 -1.37 -12.86
CA ALA A 281 -13.13 -0.04 -13.26
C ALA A 281 -12.02 0.77 -13.88
N LYS A 282 -12.36 1.56 -14.91
CA LYS A 282 -11.48 2.62 -15.39
C LYS A 282 -11.48 3.77 -14.40
N SER A 283 -10.31 4.36 -14.20
CA SER A 283 -10.12 5.45 -13.26
C SER A 283 -9.05 6.42 -13.75
N SER A 284 -8.84 7.51 -13.05
CA SER A 284 -7.59 8.23 -13.05
C SER A 284 -6.48 7.32 -12.48
N ARG A 285 -5.23 7.75 -12.50
CA ARG A 285 -4.10 6.95 -12.00
C ARG A 285 -4.31 6.61 -10.52
N PRO A 286 -4.46 5.32 -10.14
CA PRO A 286 -4.42 4.92 -8.75
C PRO A 286 -3.01 5.21 -8.19
N ARG A 287 -2.93 5.80 -7.00
CA ARG A 287 -1.67 6.21 -6.37
C ARG A 287 -1.33 5.42 -5.13
N VAL A 288 -2.34 5.19 -4.33
CA VAL A 288 -2.23 4.57 -3.01
C VAL A 288 -3.46 3.74 -2.73
N SER A 289 -3.28 2.68 -1.96
CA SER A 289 -4.38 1.87 -1.45
C SER A 289 -4.10 1.47 -0.01
N ASP A 290 -5.18 1.30 0.75
CA ASP A 290 -5.14 0.81 2.12
C ASP A 290 -6.40 0.03 2.44
N ALA A 291 -6.36 -0.81 3.49
CA ALA A 291 -7.50 -1.64 3.87
C ALA A 291 -7.58 -1.86 5.38
N SER A 292 -8.82 -1.92 5.86
CA SER A 292 -9.16 -2.49 7.16
C SER A 292 -9.82 -3.88 6.99
N GLN A 293 -10.31 -4.45 8.08
CA GLN A 293 -10.95 -5.76 8.06
C GLN A 293 -12.14 -5.84 7.08
N ASN A 294 -12.94 -4.76 6.96
CA ASN A 294 -14.16 -4.73 6.15
C ASN A 294 -14.18 -3.65 5.06
N ARG A 295 -13.10 -2.89 4.91
CA ARG A 295 -13.00 -1.81 3.94
C ARG A 295 -11.74 -1.89 3.12
N VAL A 296 -11.83 -1.48 1.86
CA VAL A 296 -10.69 -1.27 0.95
C VAL A 296 -10.84 0.12 0.37
N GLY A 297 -9.77 0.90 0.36
CA GLY A 297 -9.74 2.24 -0.21
C GLY A 297 -8.63 2.44 -1.22
N PHE A 298 -8.91 3.30 -2.21
CA PHE A 298 -7.95 3.77 -3.19
C PHE A 298 -7.98 5.29 -3.28
N GLY A 299 -6.79 5.88 -3.34
CA GLY A 299 -6.58 7.28 -3.64
C GLY A 299 -6.00 7.47 -5.04
N PHE A 300 -6.46 8.52 -5.74
CA PHE A 300 -6.18 8.73 -7.15
C PHE A 300 -5.48 10.07 -7.44
N GLU A 301 -4.88 10.14 -8.64
CA GLU A 301 -4.20 11.33 -9.16
C GLU A 301 -5.12 12.57 -9.28
N ASP A 302 -6.39 12.37 -9.56
CA ASP A 302 -7.39 13.43 -9.68
C ASP A 302 -7.97 13.89 -8.35
N GLY A 303 -7.50 13.33 -7.24
CA GLY A 303 -7.94 13.67 -5.88
C GLY A 303 -9.10 12.82 -5.36
N GLN A 304 -9.66 11.94 -6.17
CA GLN A 304 -10.71 11.06 -5.70
C GLN A 304 -10.20 10.05 -4.66
N VAL A 305 -11.02 9.79 -3.65
CA VAL A 305 -10.88 8.71 -2.68
C VAL A 305 -12.11 7.82 -2.78
N LEU A 306 -11.91 6.58 -3.19
CA LEU A 306 -12.97 5.57 -3.30
C LEU A 306 -12.78 4.53 -2.20
N VAL A 307 -13.85 4.21 -1.47
CA VAL A 307 -13.83 3.17 -0.44
C VAL A 307 -14.96 2.17 -0.71
N TRP A 308 -14.63 0.90 -0.69
CA TRP A 308 -15.57 -0.22 -0.76
C TRP A 308 -15.73 -0.84 0.62
N GLU A 309 -16.97 -1.17 0.97
CA GLU A 309 -17.34 -1.85 2.20
C GLU A 309 -17.83 -3.26 1.85
N ARG A 310 -17.34 -4.26 2.60
CA ARG A 310 -17.55 -5.69 2.39
C ARG A 310 -19.01 -6.09 2.18
N GLY A 311 -19.92 -5.63 3.04
CA GLY A 311 -21.32 -6.01 2.99
C GLY A 311 -22.02 -5.45 1.75
N LEU A 312 -21.73 -4.18 1.38
CA LEU A 312 -22.29 -3.54 0.20
C LEU A 312 -21.72 -4.16 -1.08
N PHE A 313 -20.40 -4.38 -1.13
CA PHE A 313 -19.72 -5.01 -2.25
C PHE A 313 -20.32 -6.40 -2.55
N ASN A 314 -20.46 -7.23 -1.52
CA ASN A 314 -20.99 -8.59 -1.66
C ASN A 314 -22.47 -8.60 -2.08
N ARG A 315 -23.30 -7.67 -1.60
CA ARG A 315 -24.70 -7.55 -2.06
C ARG A 315 -24.77 -7.19 -3.54
N ARG A 316 -23.99 -6.21 -4.01
CA ARG A 316 -23.99 -5.77 -5.41
C ARG A 316 -23.43 -6.82 -6.36
N SER A 317 -22.39 -7.54 -5.95
CA SER A 317 -21.85 -8.66 -6.72
C SER A 317 -22.91 -9.75 -6.96
N LYS A 318 -23.67 -10.12 -5.92
CA LYS A 318 -24.76 -11.13 -6.03
C LYS A 318 -25.92 -10.67 -6.91
N GLN A 319 -26.29 -9.40 -6.85
CA GLN A 319 -27.37 -8.83 -7.69
C GLN A 319 -27.01 -8.88 -9.17
N GLU A 320 -25.78 -8.53 -9.55
CA GLU A 320 -25.34 -8.58 -10.95
C GLU A 320 -25.30 -10.00 -11.50
N VAL A 321 -24.84 -10.97 -10.71
CA VAL A 321 -24.87 -12.39 -11.09
C VAL A 321 -26.29 -12.85 -11.36
N SER A 322 -27.25 -12.49 -10.50
CA SER A 322 -28.65 -12.86 -10.68
C SER A 322 -29.31 -12.22 -11.91
N GLU A 323 -28.96 -10.95 -12.23
CA GLU A 323 -29.43 -10.26 -13.43
C GLU A 323 -28.82 -10.86 -14.71
N GLN A 324 -27.55 -11.20 -14.69
CA GLN A 324 -26.89 -11.87 -15.83
C GLN A 324 -27.49 -13.23 -16.11
N ASP A 325 -27.78 -14.04 -15.07
CA ASP A 325 -28.41 -15.34 -15.22
C ASP A 325 -29.86 -15.21 -15.73
N SER A 326 -30.60 -14.21 -15.26
CA SER A 326 -31.93 -13.90 -15.77
C SER A 326 -31.91 -13.51 -17.25
N ARG A 327 -30.97 -12.66 -17.67
CA ARG A 327 -30.78 -12.24 -19.06
C ARG A 327 -30.37 -13.42 -19.96
N LYS A 328 -29.44 -14.29 -19.49
CA LYS A 328 -29.04 -15.51 -20.21
C LYS A 328 -30.21 -16.47 -20.38
N SER A 329 -31.01 -16.67 -19.33
CA SER A 329 -32.21 -17.51 -19.35
C SER A 329 -33.28 -16.98 -20.34
N ALA A 330 -33.54 -15.66 -20.30
CA ALA A 330 -34.47 -14.99 -21.22
C ALA A 330 -34.00 -15.09 -22.68
N LEU A 331 -32.71 -14.90 -22.94
CA LEU A 331 -32.12 -15.04 -24.27
C LEU A 331 -32.22 -16.48 -24.78
N ALA A 332 -31.93 -17.46 -23.93
CA ALA A 332 -32.05 -18.89 -24.26
C ALA A 332 -33.51 -19.27 -24.58
N ALA A 333 -34.48 -18.75 -23.83
CA ALA A 333 -35.90 -18.92 -24.10
C ALA A 333 -36.31 -18.34 -25.43
N LYS A 334 -35.84 -17.10 -25.73
CA LYS A 334 -36.11 -16.43 -27.02
C LYS A 334 -35.48 -17.17 -28.22
N LEU A 335 -34.27 -17.69 -28.05
CA LEU A 335 -33.63 -18.52 -29.11
C LEU A 335 -34.38 -19.85 -29.36
N ARG A 336 -34.93 -20.47 -28.29
CA ARG A 336 -35.76 -21.66 -28.47
C ARG A 336 -37.06 -21.37 -29.21
N SER A 337 -37.71 -20.23 -28.92
CA SER A 337 -38.95 -19.83 -29.59
C SER A 337 -38.75 -19.43 -31.07
N LEU A 338 -37.55 -19.13 -31.50
CA LEU A 338 -37.23 -18.83 -32.90
C LEU A 338 -36.84 -20.09 -33.71
N ARG A 339 -36.66 -21.23 -33.06
CA ARG A 339 -36.31 -22.51 -33.68
C ARG A 339 -37.53 -23.43 -33.90
N ASN A 340 -38.68 -23.08 -33.32
CA ASN A 340 -39.97 -23.68 -33.58
C ASN A 340 -40.79 -22.79 -34.51
#